data_df35bab9e989e9d9ae0713825d51d632
#
_entry.id   df35bab9e989e9d9ae0713825d51d632
#
_cell.length_a   1.000
_cell.length_b   1.000
_cell.length_c   1.000
_cell.angle_alpha   90.00
_cell.angle_beta   90.00
_cell.angle_gamma   90.00
#
_symmetry.space_group_name_H-M   'P 1'
#
loop_
_entity.id
_entity.type
_entity.pdbx_description
1 polymer ?
#
loop_
_entity_poly.entity_id
_entity_poly.type
_entity_poly.pdbx_seq_one_letter_code
_entity_poly.pdbx_strand_id
1 'polypeptide(L)'
;MAMGAEQRAGHAELARQLLRASVQEIRELPDGYAFRFPTELCRNVAEFVALERLGCPTCNFVLEIEHDGGPIWLRITGREGVKQFLQMELGV
;
A
#
# COMPACT_ATOMS: atom_id res chain seq x y z
N MET A 1 8.17 -7.12 -21.11
CA MET A 1 7.16 -8.19 -21.27
C MET A 1 6.11 -8.02 -20.19
N ALA A 2 4.84 -8.06 -20.55
CA ALA A 2 3.76 -7.95 -19.56
C ALA A 2 3.62 -9.25 -18.79
N MET A 3 3.41 -9.14 -17.47
CA MET A 3 3.12 -10.31 -16.65
C MET A 3 1.71 -10.82 -16.92
N GLY A 4 1.53 -12.14 -16.86
CA GLY A 4 0.20 -12.73 -16.90
C GLY A 4 -0.58 -12.41 -15.62
N ALA A 5 -1.89 -12.63 -15.66
CA ALA A 5 -2.77 -12.35 -14.52
C ALA A 5 -2.35 -13.12 -13.27
N GLU A 6 -1.97 -14.38 -13.38
CA GLU A 6 -1.52 -15.20 -12.26
C GLU A 6 -0.22 -14.67 -11.66
N GLN A 7 0.72 -14.26 -12.52
CA GLN A 7 1.99 -13.71 -12.07
C GLN A 7 1.78 -12.39 -11.32
N ARG A 8 0.87 -11.53 -11.82
CA ARG A 8 0.56 -10.27 -11.15
C ARG A 8 -0.09 -10.51 -9.79
N ALA A 9 -1.01 -11.47 -9.70
CA ALA A 9 -1.68 -11.79 -8.44
C ALA A 9 -0.68 -12.32 -7.41
N GLY A 10 0.22 -13.22 -7.80
CA GLY A 10 1.24 -13.74 -6.91
C GLY A 10 2.23 -12.67 -6.48
N HIS A 11 2.63 -11.79 -7.40
CA HIS A 11 3.54 -10.69 -7.13
C HIS A 11 2.90 -9.69 -6.15
N ALA A 12 1.63 -9.37 -6.35
CA ALA A 12 0.91 -8.47 -5.46
C ALA A 12 0.79 -9.06 -4.04
N GLU A 13 0.57 -10.36 -3.93
CA GLU A 13 0.49 -11.02 -2.63
C GLU A 13 1.83 -10.98 -1.88
N LEU A 14 2.93 -11.22 -2.60
CA LEU A 14 4.27 -11.12 -2.00
C LEU A 14 4.55 -9.69 -1.52
N ALA A 15 4.16 -8.69 -2.32
CA ALA A 15 4.32 -7.30 -1.93
C ALA A 15 3.52 -6.97 -0.67
N ARG A 16 2.27 -7.44 -0.59
CA ARG A 16 1.43 -7.25 0.60
C ARG A 16 2.05 -7.89 1.84
N GLN A 17 2.57 -9.11 1.71
CA GLN A 17 3.21 -9.81 2.83
C GLN A 17 4.43 -9.06 3.32
N LEU A 18 5.27 -8.58 2.40
CA LEU A 18 6.45 -7.82 2.75
C LEU A 18 6.09 -6.53 3.49
N LEU A 19 5.14 -5.77 2.98
CA LEU A 19 4.75 -4.51 3.59
C LEU A 19 4.06 -4.73 4.92
N ARG A 20 3.21 -5.76 5.02
CA ARG A 20 2.55 -6.08 6.29
C ARG A 20 3.56 -6.42 7.39
N ALA A 21 4.64 -7.12 7.03
CA ALA A 21 5.70 -7.47 7.96
C ALA A 21 6.59 -6.29 8.31
N SER A 22 6.61 -5.25 7.47
CA SER A 22 7.58 -4.15 7.57
C SER A 22 6.98 -2.83 8.05
N VAL A 23 5.65 -2.75 8.17
CA VAL A 23 4.99 -1.52 8.59
C VAL A 23 5.40 -1.17 10.02
N GLN A 24 5.79 0.09 10.22
CA GLN A 24 6.27 0.58 11.51
C GLN A 24 5.16 1.21 12.34
N GLU A 25 4.19 1.81 11.66
CA GLU A 25 3.08 2.50 12.33
C GLU A 25 1.89 2.52 11.38
N ILE A 26 0.69 2.37 11.93
CA ILE A 26 -0.56 2.47 11.18
C ILE A 26 -1.41 3.51 11.88
N ARG A 27 -1.89 4.50 11.12
CA ARG A 27 -2.82 5.52 11.62
C ARG A 27 -4.14 5.38 10.90
N GLU A 28 -5.22 5.32 11.65
CA GLU A 28 -6.55 5.34 11.08
C GLU A 28 -6.90 6.76 10.65
N LEU A 29 -7.46 6.88 9.44
CA LEU A 29 -7.94 8.15 8.89
C LEU A 29 -9.46 8.04 8.75
N PRO A 30 -10.17 9.17 8.65
CA PRO A 30 -11.63 9.12 8.47
C PRO A 30 -12.06 8.27 7.27
N ASP A 31 -11.28 8.30 6.19
CA ASP A 31 -11.61 7.63 4.92
C ASP A 31 -10.59 6.59 4.50
N GLY A 32 -9.73 6.13 5.42
CA GLY A 32 -8.73 5.11 5.11
C GLY A 32 -7.68 4.96 6.19
N TYR A 33 -6.44 4.72 5.76
CA TYR A 33 -5.32 4.46 6.66
C TYR A 33 -4.04 5.07 6.13
N ALA A 34 -3.13 5.41 7.05
CA ALA A 34 -1.77 5.82 6.74
C ALA A 34 -0.82 4.78 7.31
N PHE A 35 0.17 4.40 6.52
CA PHE A 35 1.14 3.36 6.86
C PHE A 35 2.55 3.94 6.78
N ARG A 36 3.34 3.72 7.82
CA ARG A 36 4.73 4.18 7.86
C ARG A 36 5.68 3.01 7.58
N PHE A 37 6.63 3.26 6.68
CA PHE A 37 7.65 2.26 6.31
C PHE A 37 9.05 2.87 6.40
N PRO A 38 10.07 2.03 6.60
CA PRO A 38 11.45 2.51 6.52
C PRO A 38 11.81 2.90 5.09
N THR A 39 12.73 3.85 4.95
CA THR A 39 13.11 4.42 3.66
C THR A 39 13.65 3.37 2.68
N GLU A 40 14.25 2.30 3.19
CA GLU A 40 14.82 1.21 2.38
C GLU A 40 13.74 0.51 1.53
N LEU A 41 12.49 0.61 1.94
CA LEU A 41 11.37 -0.03 1.24
C LEU A 41 10.69 0.88 0.22
N CYS A 42 11.27 2.02 -0.12
CA CYS A 42 10.68 2.98 -1.06
C CYS A 42 10.26 2.30 -2.37
N ARG A 43 11.15 1.53 -2.96
CA ARG A 43 10.88 0.83 -4.22
C ARG A 43 9.78 -0.21 -4.04
N ASN A 44 9.81 -0.96 -2.94
CA ASN A 44 8.80 -1.97 -2.65
C ASN A 44 7.41 -1.36 -2.45
N VAL A 45 7.34 -0.24 -1.74
CA VAL A 45 6.07 0.47 -1.52
C VAL A 45 5.53 1.01 -2.85
N ALA A 46 6.38 1.59 -3.68
CA ALA A 46 5.99 2.10 -4.99
C ALA A 46 5.45 0.98 -5.88
N GLU A 47 6.09 -0.18 -5.86
CA GLU A 47 5.64 -1.35 -6.61
C GLU A 47 4.29 -1.86 -6.11
N PHE A 48 4.11 -1.91 -4.79
CA PHE A 48 2.84 -2.27 -4.18
C PHE A 48 1.72 -1.35 -4.68
N VAL A 49 1.95 -0.03 -4.66
CA VAL A 49 0.96 0.93 -5.14
C VAL A 49 0.65 0.71 -6.61
N ALA A 50 1.67 0.48 -7.44
CA ALA A 50 1.49 0.25 -8.87
C ALA A 50 0.60 -0.96 -9.15
N LEU A 51 0.68 -1.99 -8.32
CA LEU A 51 -0.11 -3.21 -8.47
C LEU A 51 -1.49 -3.07 -7.83
N GLU A 52 -1.53 -2.51 -6.63
CA GLU A 52 -2.77 -2.42 -5.84
C GLU A 52 -3.80 -1.50 -6.48
N ARG A 53 -3.37 -0.43 -7.13
CA ARG A 53 -4.27 0.49 -7.80
C ARG A 53 -5.10 -0.18 -8.90
N LEU A 54 -4.61 -1.28 -9.45
CA LEU A 54 -5.33 -2.03 -10.47
C LEU A 54 -6.52 -2.78 -9.88
N GLY A 55 -6.40 -3.23 -8.63
CA GLY A 55 -7.46 -3.93 -7.93
C GLY A 55 -8.41 -3.01 -7.17
N CYS A 56 -8.05 -1.75 -6.99
CA CYS A 56 -8.89 -0.78 -6.28
C CYS A 56 -8.89 0.56 -7.02
N PRO A 57 -9.64 0.66 -8.13
CA PRO A 57 -9.66 1.90 -8.92
C PRO A 57 -10.30 3.07 -8.18
N THR A 58 -11.02 2.84 -7.08
CA THR A 58 -11.64 3.89 -6.28
C THR A 58 -10.75 4.34 -5.11
N CYS A 59 -9.60 3.72 -4.92
CA CYS A 59 -8.65 4.12 -3.89
C CYS A 59 -7.78 5.28 -4.36
N ASN A 60 -7.51 6.22 -3.46
CA ASN A 60 -6.48 7.23 -3.65
C ASN A 60 -5.23 6.79 -2.91
N PHE A 61 -4.09 6.87 -3.58
CA PHE A 61 -2.79 6.54 -2.99
C PHE A 61 -1.95 7.79 -2.93
N VAL A 62 -1.45 8.13 -1.74
CA VAL A 62 -0.52 9.25 -1.57
C VAL A 62 0.75 8.68 -0.95
N LEU A 63 1.85 8.81 -1.66
CA LEU A 63 3.15 8.35 -1.20
C LEU A 63 3.98 9.57 -0.84
N GLU A 64 4.28 9.72 0.44
CA GLU A 64 5.10 10.81 0.95
C GLU A 64 6.46 10.25 1.33
N ILE A 65 7.51 10.77 0.70
CA ILE A 65 8.88 10.37 0.98
C ILE A 65 9.55 11.56 1.66
N GLU A 66 9.84 11.41 2.96
CA GLU A 66 10.45 12.49 3.70
C GLU A 66 11.91 12.66 3.31
N HIS A 67 12.41 13.90 3.45
CA HIS A 67 13.79 14.23 3.10
C HIS A 67 14.79 13.59 4.07
N ASP A 68 16.05 13.58 3.66
CA ASP A 68 17.17 13.12 4.48
C ASP A 68 17.04 11.67 4.97
N GLY A 69 16.49 10.80 4.11
CA GLY A 69 16.33 9.39 4.48
C GLY A 69 15.28 9.14 5.53
N GLY A 70 14.37 10.07 5.72
CA GLY A 70 13.26 9.90 6.66
C GLY A 70 12.28 8.82 6.22
N PRO A 71 11.31 8.52 7.07
CA PRO A 71 10.36 7.44 6.77
C PRO A 71 9.49 7.76 5.58
N ILE A 72 8.85 6.71 5.06
CA ILE A 72 7.91 6.80 3.96
C ILE A 72 6.51 6.61 4.54
N TRP A 73 5.59 7.49 4.18
CA TRP A 73 4.19 7.37 4.54
C TRP A 73 3.37 7.07 3.30
N LEU A 74 2.57 6.01 3.38
CA LEU A 74 1.61 5.67 2.33
C LEU A 74 0.21 5.88 2.91
N ARG A 75 -0.57 6.80 2.31
CA ARG A 75 -1.96 6.98 2.64
C ARG A 75 -2.82 6.32 1.58
N ILE A 76 -3.76 5.50 2.02
CA ILE A 76 -4.73 4.88 1.13
C ILE A 76 -6.10 5.30 1.64
N THR A 77 -6.80 6.07 0.84
CA THR A 77 -8.11 6.63 1.19
C THR A 77 -9.08 6.44 0.04
N GLY A 78 -10.33 6.75 0.27
CA GLY A 78 -11.32 6.70 -0.79
C GLY A 78 -12.74 6.87 -0.27
N ARG A 79 -13.70 6.57 -1.13
CA ARG A 79 -15.11 6.67 -0.79
C ARG A 79 -15.50 5.59 0.22
N GLU A 80 -16.74 5.68 0.68
CA GLU A 80 -17.35 4.66 1.53
C GLU A 80 -17.13 3.26 0.93
N GLY A 81 -16.73 2.33 1.77
CA GLY A 81 -16.38 0.97 1.34
C GLY A 81 -14.89 0.73 1.20
N VAL A 82 -14.10 1.75 0.88
CA VAL A 82 -12.65 1.60 0.74
C VAL A 82 -12.01 1.23 2.06
N LYS A 83 -12.43 1.86 3.16
CA LYS A 83 -11.87 1.57 4.47
C LYS A 83 -12.11 0.11 4.88
N GLN A 84 -13.29 -0.42 4.64
CA GLN A 84 -13.63 -1.81 4.89
C GLN A 84 -12.84 -2.76 4.00
N PHE A 85 -12.66 -2.38 2.74
CA PHE A 85 -11.83 -3.14 1.81
C PHE A 85 -10.38 -3.25 2.33
N LEU A 86 -9.82 -2.13 2.81
CA LEU A 86 -8.48 -2.12 3.36
C LEU A 86 -8.36 -3.00 4.62
N GLN A 87 -9.39 -3.01 5.46
CA GLN A 87 -9.42 -3.86 6.63
C GLN A 87 -9.32 -5.33 6.24
N MET A 88 -10.04 -5.73 5.20
CA MET A 88 -10.03 -7.11 4.71
C MET A 88 -8.70 -7.46 4.03
N GLU A 89 -8.21 -6.57 3.16
CA GLU A 89 -7.01 -6.84 2.35
C GLU A 89 -5.73 -6.78 3.16
N LEU A 90 -5.63 -5.84 4.09
CA LEU A 90 -4.40 -5.57 4.82
C LEU A 90 -4.44 -5.99 6.29
N GLY A 91 -5.58 -6.43 6.78
CA GLY A 91 -5.71 -6.90 8.16
C GLY A 91 -5.57 -5.78 9.19
N VAL A 92 -6.00 -4.59 8.85
CA VAL A 92 -5.92 -3.42 9.76
C VAL A 92 -7.21 -3.17 10.52
#